data_8431db90c98ba346774db8e7d9adf42b
#
_entry.id   8431db90c98ba346774db8e7d9adf42b
#
_cell.length_a   1.000
_cell.length_b   1.000
_cell.length_c   1.000
_cell.angle_alpha   90.00
_cell.angle_beta   90.00
_cell.angle_gamma   90.00
#
_symmetry.space_group_name_H-M   'P 1'
#
loop_
_entity.id
_entity.type
_entity.pdbx_description
1 polymer ?
#
loop_
_entity_poly.entity_id
_entity_poly.type
_entity_poly.pdbx_seq_one_letter_code
_entity_poly.pdbx_strand_id
1 'polypeptide(L)'
;KMNFLHGIEVVNGDRYSEEAFQIAIDNDLTLIGTSDVHNLIEWDYINSGGHRPVTLILADNKNEYSIKNSLRAGRTVIWFKNSLIGLKDNLLPLLNASLFISHTKYLSNSNILEVEIKNVSSVNFKLLNNSNYSFQNNDDLFEIPAHSSKILEVKTLKKIPLISLDFSVLNALVSPKDNAKINLSFKLSTN
;
A
#
# COMPACT_ATOMS: atom_id res chain seq x y z
N LYS A 1 25.55 21.44 5.52
CA LYS A 1 24.25 22.10 5.34
C LYS A 1 23.56 22.15 6.70
N MET A 2 23.16 23.33 7.16
CA MET A 2 22.26 23.44 8.30
C MET A 2 20.87 23.05 7.80
N ASN A 3 20.34 21.92 8.28
CA ASN A 3 18.99 21.47 7.91
C ASN A 3 17.97 22.20 8.80
N PHE A 4 17.39 23.27 8.30
CA PHE A 4 16.33 24.02 8.99
C PHE A 4 14.92 23.46 8.67
N LEU A 5 14.77 22.72 7.56
CA LEU A 5 13.53 22.12 7.13
C LEU A 5 13.70 20.60 7.09
N HIS A 6 12.81 19.86 7.74
CA HIS A 6 12.88 18.40 7.86
C HIS A 6 11.74 17.68 7.14
N GLY A 7 10.66 18.35 6.81
CA GLY A 7 9.50 17.76 6.16
C GLY A 7 8.64 18.79 5.43
N ILE A 8 7.75 18.30 4.59
CA ILE A 8 6.81 19.10 3.82
C ILE A 8 5.44 18.43 3.80
N GLU A 9 4.38 19.21 3.86
CA GLU A 9 3.02 18.71 3.66
C GLU A 9 2.76 18.39 2.19
N VAL A 10 2.58 17.11 1.92
CA VAL A 10 2.19 16.59 0.60
C VAL A 10 0.67 16.45 0.51
N VAL A 11 0.03 16.24 1.66
CA VAL A 11 -1.43 16.24 1.80
C VAL A 11 -1.81 17.22 2.90
N ASN A 12 -2.70 18.16 2.59
CA ASN A 12 -3.25 19.13 3.52
C ASN A 12 -4.79 19.17 3.33
N GLY A 13 -5.53 18.77 4.37
CA GLY A 13 -6.98 18.65 4.32
C GLY A 13 -7.46 17.66 3.27
N ASP A 14 -8.16 18.13 2.26
CA ASP A 14 -8.70 17.32 1.15
C ASP A 14 -7.83 17.33 -0.12
N ARG A 15 -6.66 17.98 -0.05
CA ARG A 15 -5.79 18.24 -1.20
C ARG A 15 -4.51 17.41 -1.14
N TYR A 16 -4.15 16.83 -2.28
CA TYR A 16 -2.85 16.21 -2.57
C TYR A 16 -2.04 17.12 -3.51
N SER A 17 -0.77 17.32 -3.21
CA SER A 17 0.15 18.11 -4.04
C SER A 17 1.25 17.24 -4.64
N GLU A 18 1.18 17.02 -5.95
CA GLU A 18 2.24 16.36 -6.73
C GLU A 18 3.56 17.15 -6.64
N GLU A 19 3.48 18.49 -6.69
CA GLU A 19 4.64 19.38 -6.62
C GLU A 19 5.34 19.28 -5.25
N ALA A 20 4.59 19.30 -4.14
CA ALA A 20 5.16 19.13 -2.81
C ALA A 20 5.82 17.76 -2.65
N PHE A 21 5.23 16.70 -3.24
CA PHE A 21 5.85 15.38 -3.23
C PHE A 21 7.17 15.36 -4.02
N GLN A 22 7.22 16.01 -5.19
CA GLN A 22 8.45 16.11 -5.96
C GLN A 22 9.53 16.90 -5.21
N ILE A 23 9.16 18.04 -4.59
CA ILE A 23 10.07 18.83 -3.75
C ILE A 23 10.62 17.98 -2.59
N ALA A 24 9.77 17.15 -1.96
CA ALA A 24 10.21 16.25 -0.90
C ALA A 24 11.28 15.26 -1.39
N ILE A 25 11.07 14.65 -2.55
CA ILE A 25 12.03 13.72 -3.17
C ILE A 25 13.36 14.42 -3.48
N ASP A 26 13.29 15.59 -4.12
CA ASP A 26 14.48 16.33 -4.60
C ASP A 26 15.35 16.88 -3.45
N ASN A 27 14.77 17.00 -2.25
CA ASN A 27 15.44 17.62 -1.09
C ASN A 27 15.54 16.72 0.15
N ASP A 28 15.23 15.43 0.02
CA ASP A 28 15.23 14.45 1.12
C ASP A 28 14.36 14.88 2.31
N LEU A 29 13.16 15.43 2.04
CA LEU A 29 12.24 15.88 3.08
C LEU A 29 11.25 14.78 3.46
N THR A 30 10.90 14.75 4.73
CA THR A 30 9.86 13.86 5.26
C THR A 30 8.49 14.22 4.69
N LEU A 31 7.76 13.23 4.18
CA LEU A 31 6.39 13.40 3.69
C LEU A 31 5.42 13.49 4.87
N ILE A 32 4.63 14.54 4.92
CA ILE A 32 3.64 14.80 5.96
C ILE A 32 2.25 14.93 5.34
N GLY A 33 1.25 14.33 5.98
CA GLY A 33 -0.16 14.53 5.68
C GLY A 33 -0.88 15.02 6.93
N THR A 34 -1.60 16.12 6.82
CA THR A 34 -2.34 16.75 7.91
C THR A 34 -3.79 17.03 7.53
N SER A 35 -4.63 17.19 8.54
CA SER A 35 -6.06 17.48 8.34
C SER A 35 -6.35 18.95 8.09
N ASP A 36 -5.45 19.86 8.49
CA ASP A 36 -5.65 21.31 8.48
C ASP A 36 -6.97 21.76 9.14
N VAL A 37 -7.45 20.96 10.11
CA VAL A 37 -8.74 21.22 10.78
C VAL A 37 -8.59 22.35 11.79
N HIS A 38 -9.47 23.35 11.67
CA HIS A 38 -9.55 24.54 12.54
C HIS A 38 -10.72 24.47 13.53
N ASN A 39 -11.63 23.49 13.34
CA ASN A 39 -12.81 23.25 14.18
C ASN A 39 -12.80 21.81 14.74
N LEU A 40 -13.98 21.29 15.10
CA LEU A 40 -14.11 19.88 15.50
C LEU A 40 -13.91 18.99 14.30
N ILE A 41 -13.00 18.02 14.43
CA ILE A 41 -12.57 17.15 13.34
C ILE A 41 -13.71 16.31 12.76
N GLU A 42 -14.69 15.94 13.58
CA GLU A 42 -15.86 15.16 13.19
C GLU A 42 -16.73 15.91 12.17
N TRP A 43 -16.76 17.24 12.22
CA TRP A 43 -17.59 18.04 11.29
C TRP A 43 -17.10 17.94 9.85
N ASP A 44 -15.79 17.80 9.64
CA ASP A 44 -15.19 17.80 8.32
C ASP A 44 -15.08 16.38 7.72
N TYR A 45 -14.98 15.34 8.56
CA TYR A 45 -14.66 13.97 8.08
C TYR A 45 -15.74 12.93 8.29
N ILE A 46 -16.54 12.97 9.35
CA ILE A 46 -17.60 11.98 9.60
C ILE A 46 -18.71 12.07 8.56
N ASN A 47 -19.13 13.28 8.20
CA ASN A 47 -20.24 13.50 7.28
C ASN A 47 -19.92 13.09 5.84
N SER A 48 -18.64 13.01 5.47
CA SER A 48 -18.18 12.58 4.14
C SER A 48 -17.88 11.07 4.05
N GLY A 49 -18.06 10.33 5.13
CA GLY A 49 -17.83 8.88 5.18
C GLY A 49 -16.35 8.49 5.10
N GLY A 50 -15.44 9.45 5.32
CA GLY A 50 -14.00 9.26 5.24
C GLY A 50 -13.29 9.42 6.59
N HIS A 51 -11.97 9.36 6.57
CA HIS A 51 -11.10 9.69 7.68
C HIS A 51 -10.22 10.89 7.31
N ARG A 52 -9.75 11.62 8.32
CA ARG A 52 -8.75 12.68 8.10
C ARG A 52 -7.47 12.10 7.49
N PRO A 53 -6.66 12.91 6.79
CA PRO A 53 -5.31 12.51 6.43
C PRO A 53 -4.51 12.14 7.68
N VAL A 54 -3.77 11.05 7.60
CA VAL A 54 -2.97 10.51 8.71
C VAL A 54 -1.54 10.29 8.22
N THR A 55 -0.56 10.80 8.98
CA THR A 55 0.84 10.43 8.79
C THR A 55 1.14 9.19 9.64
N LEU A 56 1.32 8.05 8.99
CA LEU A 56 1.80 6.82 9.61
C LEU A 56 3.30 6.94 9.82
N ILE A 57 3.77 6.73 11.04
CA ILE A 57 5.18 6.80 11.40
C ILE A 57 5.70 5.38 11.62
N LEU A 58 6.69 4.97 10.82
CA LEU A 58 7.31 3.64 10.91
C LEU A 58 8.40 3.68 12.00
N ALA A 59 7.98 3.53 13.23
CA ALA A 59 8.85 3.61 14.42
C ALA A 59 9.03 2.24 15.08
N ASP A 60 10.24 1.95 15.57
CA ASP A 60 10.55 0.68 16.22
C ASP A 60 9.83 0.54 17.57
N ASN A 61 9.57 1.67 18.24
CA ASN A 61 8.90 1.73 19.55
C ASN A 61 7.93 2.90 19.64
N LYS A 62 6.90 2.76 20.48
CA LYS A 62 5.90 3.82 20.75
C LYS A 62 6.38 4.78 21.84
N ASN A 63 7.61 5.33 21.71
CA ASN A 63 8.14 6.34 22.61
C ASN A 63 8.59 7.59 21.84
N GLU A 64 8.73 8.70 22.53
CA GLU A 64 9.04 10.00 21.93
C GLU A 64 10.33 9.96 21.11
N TYR A 65 11.38 9.33 21.63
CA TYR A 65 12.68 9.23 20.97
C TYR A 65 12.59 8.49 19.63
N SER A 66 11.96 7.30 19.62
CA SER A 66 11.78 6.50 18.40
C SER A 66 10.91 7.20 17.35
N ILE A 67 9.82 7.87 17.79
CA ILE A 67 8.94 8.65 16.91
C ILE A 67 9.69 9.82 16.28
N LYS A 68 10.40 10.62 17.09
CA LYS A 68 11.20 11.79 16.59
C LYS A 68 12.29 11.34 15.60
N ASN A 69 12.99 10.25 15.90
CA ASN A 69 14.02 9.72 15.01
C ASN A 69 13.43 9.21 13.68
N SER A 70 12.28 8.54 13.73
CA SER A 70 11.60 8.08 12.52
C SER A 70 11.11 9.23 11.64
N LEU A 71 10.56 10.30 12.26
CA LEU A 71 10.18 11.51 11.53
C LEU A 71 11.39 12.17 10.87
N ARG A 72 12.51 12.34 11.60
CA ARG A 72 13.74 12.94 11.04
C ARG A 72 14.37 12.11 9.95
N ALA A 73 14.21 10.78 10.01
CA ALA A 73 14.70 9.84 9.01
C ALA A 73 13.75 9.66 7.81
N GLY A 74 12.66 10.44 7.73
CA GLY A 74 11.68 10.34 6.64
C GLY A 74 10.90 9.03 6.62
N ARG A 75 10.85 8.28 7.73
CA ARG A 75 10.14 6.98 7.81
C ARG A 75 8.64 7.19 8.01
N THR A 76 7.99 7.73 6.98
CA THR A 76 6.56 8.05 7.00
C THR A 76 5.83 7.52 5.76
N VAL A 77 4.54 7.24 5.93
CA VAL A 77 3.57 6.98 4.86
C VAL A 77 2.31 7.77 5.18
N ILE A 78 1.77 8.48 4.21
CA ILE A 78 0.51 9.21 4.37
C ILE A 78 -0.63 8.28 3.97
N TRP A 79 -1.64 8.19 4.83
CA TRP A 79 -2.92 7.58 4.51
C TRP A 79 -3.95 8.68 4.28
N PHE A 80 -4.37 8.84 3.02
CA PHE A 80 -5.27 9.90 2.57
C PHE A 80 -6.39 9.32 1.75
N LYS A 81 -7.63 9.53 2.20
CA LYS A 81 -8.80 8.87 1.63
C LYS A 81 -8.54 7.35 1.61
N ASN A 82 -8.65 6.69 0.47
CA ASN A 82 -8.28 5.26 0.37
C ASN A 82 -6.90 5.07 -0.29
N SER A 83 -5.99 6.04 -0.20
CA SER A 83 -4.67 5.98 -0.83
C SER A 83 -3.55 6.01 0.19
N LEU A 84 -2.47 5.29 -0.09
CA LEU A 84 -1.20 5.37 0.62
C LEU A 84 -0.19 6.15 -0.22
N ILE A 85 0.51 7.11 0.38
CA ILE A 85 1.49 7.95 -0.30
C ILE A 85 2.78 7.91 0.52
N GLY A 86 3.88 7.49 -0.08
CA GLY A 86 5.13 7.37 0.66
C GLY A 86 6.31 7.04 -0.25
N LEU A 87 7.52 7.34 0.21
CA LEU A 87 8.71 6.90 -0.51
C LEU A 87 8.77 5.37 -0.60
N LYS A 88 9.35 4.88 -1.68
CA LYS A 88 9.41 3.45 -2.01
C LYS A 88 9.89 2.58 -0.85
N ASP A 89 10.96 3.02 -0.15
CA ASP A 89 11.60 2.26 0.94
C ASP A 89 10.72 2.14 2.19
N ASN A 90 9.72 3.02 2.34
CA ASN A 90 8.74 2.95 3.42
C ASN A 90 7.46 2.22 2.98
N LEU A 91 6.99 2.53 1.77
CA LEU A 91 5.70 2.06 1.30
C LEU A 91 5.71 0.58 0.91
N LEU A 92 6.76 0.08 0.24
CA LEU A 92 6.82 -1.33 -0.16
C LEU A 92 6.84 -2.30 1.03
N PRO A 93 7.63 -2.10 2.11
CA PRO A 93 7.55 -2.95 3.29
C PRO A 93 6.15 -2.93 3.94
N LEU A 94 5.49 -1.77 4.00
CA LEU A 94 4.13 -1.66 4.52
C LEU A 94 3.12 -2.46 3.66
N LEU A 95 3.21 -2.35 2.33
CA LEU A 95 2.36 -3.11 1.41
C LEU A 95 2.59 -4.62 1.54
N ASN A 96 3.84 -5.07 1.58
CA ASN A 96 4.20 -6.49 1.74
C ASN A 96 3.78 -7.06 3.11
N ALA A 97 3.74 -6.23 4.15
CA ALA A 97 3.19 -6.63 5.44
C ALA A 97 1.66 -6.66 5.46
N SER A 98 1.01 -5.90 4.57
CA SER A 98 -0.44 -5.77 4.47
C SER A 98 -1.08 -6.80 3.53
N LEU A 99 -0.38 -7.18 2.46
CA LEU A 99 -0.85 -8.06 1.39
C LEU A 99 0.08 -9.26 1.24
N PHE A 100 -0.44 -10.46 1.36
CA PHE A 100 0.32 -11.69 1.18
C PHE A 100 -0.56 -12.85 0.73
N ILE A 101 0.06 -13.87 0.09
CA ILE A 101 -0.62 -15.11 -0.25
C ILE A 101 -0.72 -15.96 1.03
N SER A 102 -1.94 -16.21 1.49
CA SER A 102 -2.24 -16.98 2.71
C SER A 102 -2.40 -18.46 2.43
N HIS A 103 -2.95 -18.81 1.26
CA HIS A 103 -3.21 -20.19 0.88
C HIS A 103 -3.16 -20.38 -0.63
N THR A 104 -2.77 -21.59 -1.06
CA THR A 104 -2.81 -22.02 -2.46
C THR A 104 -3.24 -23.47 -2.57
N LYS A 105 -4.05 -23.79 -3.60
CA LYS A 105 -4.51 -25.16 -3.87
C LYS A 105 -4.85 -25.32 -5.35
N TYR A 106 -4.38 -26.40 -5.99
CA TYR A 106 -4.86 -26.77 -7.32
C TYR A 106 -6.29 -27.31 -7.27
N LEU A 107 -7.11 -26.87 -8.20
CA LEU A 107 -8.42 -27.50 -8.43
C LEU A 107 -8.25 -28.95 -8.90
N SER A 108 -9.18 -29.81 -8.50
CA SER A 108 -9.14 -31.25 -8.84
C SER A 108 -9.08 -31.45 -10.36
N ASN A 109 -8.14 -32.27 -10.81
CA ASN A 109 -7.93 -32.62 -12.24
C ASN A 109 -7.74 -31.38 -13.15
N SER A 110 -7.12 -30.29 -12.63
CA SER A 110 -6.94 -29.06 -13.35
C SER A 110 -5.52 -28.48 -13.14
N ASN A 111 -5.10 -27.61 -14.06
CA ASN A 111 -3.93 -26.74 -13.90
C ASN A 111 -4.33 -25.33 -13.42
N ILE A 112 -5.52 -25.17 -12.85
CA ILE A 112 -5.95 -23.93 -12.24
C ILE A 112 -5.55 -23.95 -10.77
N LEU A 113 -4.78 -22.94 -10.36
CA LEU A 113 -4.32 -22.73 -9.01
C LEU A 113 -5.19 -21.69 -8.33
N GLU A 114 -5.93 -22.09 -7.30
CA GLU A 114 -6.52 -21.11 -6.36
C GLU A 114 -5.41 -20.48 -5.54
N VAL A 115 -5.38 -19.16 -5.52
CA VAL A 115 -4.44 -18.34 -4.75
C VAL A 115 -5.25 -17.38 -3.89
N GLU A 116 -5.23 -17.57 -2.58
CA GLU A 116 -5.87 -16.66 -1.65
C GLU A 116 -4.90 -15.54 -1.28
N ILE A 117 -5.24 -14.30 -1.63
CA ILE A 117 -4.50 -13.10 -1.21
C ILE A 117 -5.26 -12.47 -0.06
N LYS A 118 -4.57 -12.30 1.07
CA LYS A 118 -5.12 -11.69 2.28
C LYS A 118 -4.66 -10.25 2.43
N ASN A 119 -5.62 -9.37 2.76
CA ASN A 119 -5.38 -7.99 3.18
C ASN A 119 -5.66 -7.87 4.69
N VAL A 120 -4.64 -7.58 5.47
CA VAL A 120 -4.76 -7.41 6.94
C VAL A 120 -4.80 -5.94 7.37
N SER A 121 -4.77 -5.02 6.41
CA SER A 121 -4.80 -3.57 6.66
C SER A 121 -6.22 -2.99 6.64
N SER A 122 -6.34 -1.74 7.05
CA SER A 122 -7.59 -0.97 6.97
C SER A 122 -7.79 -0.24 5.63
N VAL A 123 -6.92 -0.45 4.65
CA VAL A 123 -6.99 0.14 3.30
C VAL A 123 -7.62 -0.87 2.34
N ASN A 124 -8.57 -0.45 1.51
CA ASN A 124 -9.04 -1.27 0.39
C ASN A 124 -8.01 -1.15 -0.75
N PHE A 125 -7.37 -2.23 -1.15
CA PHE A 125 -6.37 -2.17 -2.20
C PHE A 125 -6.96 -2.42 -3.58
N LYS A 126 -6.61 -1.56 -4.55
CA LYS A 126 -6.90 -1.72 -5.98
C LYS A 126 -5.67 -2.27 -6.67
N LEU A 127 -5.75 -3.50 -7.15
CA LEU A 127 -4.64 -4.21 -7.76
C LEU A 127 -4.87 -4.38 -9.27
N LEU A 128 -3.84 -4.06 -10.05
CA LEU A 128 -3.75 -4.38 -11.47
C LEU A 128 -2.72 -5.48 -11.67
N ASN A 129 -3.13 -6.58 -12.28
CA ASN A 129 -2.28 -7.71 -12.62
C ASN A 129 -1.23 -7.32 -13.68
N ASN A 130 0.03 -7.51 -13.36
CA ASN A 130 1.16 -7.34 -14.29
C ASN A 130 1.92 -8.66 -14.49
N SER A 131 1.45 -9.77 -13.91
CA SER A 131 2.07 -11.07 -14.07
C SER A 131 1.75 -11.69 -15.43
N ASN A 132 2.51 -12.72 -15.82
CA ASN A 132 2.26 -13.49 -17.04
C ASN A 132 1.10 -14.48 -16.91
N TYR A 133 0.34 -14.43 -15.80
CA TYR A 133 -0.79 -15.29 -15.55
C TYR A 133 -2.11 -14.55 -15.80
N SER A 134 -3.07 -15.24 -16.39
CA SER A 134 -4.47 -14.79 -16.42
C SER A 134 -5.30 -15.52 -15.37
N PHE A 135 -6.39 -14.88 -14.97
CA PHE A 135 -7.33 -15.43 -14.00
C PHE A 135 -8.56 -15.99 -14.71
N GLN A 136 -9.18 -17.05 -14.15
CA GLN A 136 -10.40 -17.62 -14.68
C GLN A 136 -11.65 -16.92 -14.14
N ASN A 137 -11.61 -16.49 -12.90
CA ASN A 137 -12.74 -15.95 -12.13
C ASN A 137 -12.66 -14.44 -11.87
N ASN A 138 -11.63 -13.74 -12.37
CA ASN A 138 -11.43 -12.31 -12.14
C ASN A 138 -10.84 -11.65 -13.38
N ASP A 139 -11.10 -10.34 -13.50
CA ASP A 139 -10.39 -9.45 -14.40
C ASP A 139 -8.99 -9.12 -13.85
N ASP A 140 -8.13 -8.55 -14.69
CA ASP A 140 -6.79 -8.10 -14.27
C ASP A 140 -6.84 -6.95 -13.25
N LEU A 141 -7.91 -6.15 -13.25
CA LEU A 141 -8.17 -5.10 -12.28
C LEU A 141 -9.21 -5.58 -11.25
N PHE A 142 -8.82 -5.59 -9.97
CA PHE A 142 -9.72 -5.99 -8.89
C PHE A 142 -9.38 -5.29 -7.57
N GLU A 143 -10.32 -5.37 -6.63
CA GLU A 143 -10.13 -4.86 -5.26
C GLU A 143 -10.05 -6.01 -4.25
N ILE A 144 -9.26 -5.76 -3.19
CA ILE A 144 -9.26 -6.56 -1.95
C ILE A 144 -9.64 -5.61 -0.81
N PRO A 145 -10.87 -5.70 -0.28
CA PRO A 145 -11.31 -4.84 0.81
C PRO A 145 -10.43 -4.97 2.06
N ALA A 146 -10.51 -3.97 2.93
CA ALA A 146 -9.85 -3.98 4.23
C ALA A 146 -10.25 -5.22 5.04
N HIS A 147 -9.26 -5.84 5.73
CA HIS A 147 -9.45 -7.00 6.61
C HIS A 147 -10.16 -8.19 5.94
N SER A 148 -9.93 -8.38 4.64
CA SER A 148 -10.56 -9.45 3.85
C SER A 148 -9.55 -10.25 3.03
N SER A 149 -10.05 -11.30 2.36
CA SER A 149 -9.27 -12.09 1.40
C SER A 149 -9.97 -12.11 0.05
N LYS A 150 -9.19 -12.37 -1.01
CA LYS A 150 -9.68 -12.64 -2.35
C LYS A 150 -9.02 -13.88 -2.92
N ILE A 151 -9.82 -14.77 -3.48
CA ILE A 151 -9.35 -15.97 -4.17
C ILE A 151 -9.26 -15.67 -5.67
N LEU A 152 -8.08 -15.89 -6.25
CA LEU A 152 -7.81 -15.81 -7.68
C LEU A 152 -7.63 -17.23 -8.22
N GLU A 153 -8.33 -17.58 -9.29
CA GLU A 153 -8.14 -18.82 -10.03
C GLU A 153 -7.13 -18.63 -11.16
N VAL A 154 -5.86 -18.88 -10.85
CA VAL A 154 -4.71 -18.61 -11.72
C VAL A 154 -4.51 -19.74 -12.71
N LYS A 155 -4.48 -19.46 -14.02
CA LYS A 155 -4.21 -20.43 -15.09
C LYS A 155 -2.70 -20.65 -15.20
N THR A 156 -2.19 -21.80 -14.71
CA THR A 156 -0.74 -22.07 -14.67
C THR A 156 -0.24 -22.94 -15.83
N LEU A 157 -1.12 -23.41 -16.72
CA LEU A 157 -0.83 -24.32 -17.84
C LEU A 157 -0.26 -25.70 -17.42
N LYS A 158 0.56 -25.75 -16.39
CA LYS A 158 1.13 -26.94 -15.75
C LYS A 158 1.27 -26.73 -14.26
N LYS A 159 1.42 -27.79 -13.49
CA LYS A 159 1.72 -27.66 -12.05
C LYS A 159 3.11 -27.05 -11.86
N ILE A 160 3.23 -26.08 -10.98
CA ILE A 160 4.46 -25.33 -10.68
C ILE A 160 4.79 -25.44 -9.19
N PRO A 161 6.07 -25.41 -8.79
CA PRO A 161 6.48 -25.47 -7.39
C PRO A 161 6.42 -24.10 -6.67
N LEU A 162 6.35 -23.01 -7.43
CA LEU A 162 6.36 -21.65 -6.93
C LEU A 162 5.41 -20.81 -7.79
N ILE A 163 4.50 -20.09 -7.16
CA ILE A 163 3.73 -19.00 -7.81
C ILE A 163 4.35 -17.67 -7.47
N SER A 164 4.43 -16.77 -8.44
CA SER A 164 4.88 -15.39 -8.29
C SER A 164 3.96 -14.49 -9.11
N LEU A 165 3.27 -13.59 -8.44
CA LEU A 165 2.30 -12.66 -9.02
C LEU A 165 2.76 -11.24 -8.83
N ASP A 166 2.86 -10.49 -9.93
CA ASP A 166 3.24 -9.08 -9.93
C ASP A 166 1.99 -8.21 -10.05
N PHE A 167 1.89 -7.20 -9.21
CA PHE A 167 0.77 -6.25 -9.20
C PHE A 167 1.25 -4.80 -9.15
N SER A 168 0.52 -3.91 -9.84
CA SER A 168 0.53 -2.48 -9.53
C SER A 168 -0.58 -2.20 -8.51
N VAL A 169 -0.25 -1.52 -7.42
CA VAL A 169 -1.20 -1.08 -6.39
C VAL A 169 -1.65 0.33 -6.73
N LEU A 170 -2.81 0.46 -7.39
CA LEU A 170 -3.24 1.72 -8.04
C LEU A 170 -3.58 2.85 -7.06
N ASN A 171 -3.80 2.52 -5.80
CA ASN A 171 -4.01 3.49 -4.73
C ASN A 171 -2.84 3.55 -3.74
N ALA A 172 -1.62 3.29 -4.22
CA ALA A 172 -0.39 3.45 -3.45
C ALA A 172 0.66 4.17 -4.33
N LEU A 173 1.03 5.41 -3.97
CA LEU A 173 1.94 6.26 -4.72
C LEU A 173 3.33 6.25 -4.11
N VAL A 174 4.36 5.92 -4.90
CA VAL A 174 5.79 5.95 -4.52
C VAL A 174 6.52 7.18 -5.03
N SER A 175 5.89 7.91 -5.95
CA SER A 175 6.28 9.21 -6.47
C SER A 175 5.01 10.00 -6.86
N PRO A 176 5.09 11.26 -7.29
CA PRO A 176 3.90 12.05 -7.64
C PRO A 176 2.91 11.38 -8.60
N LYS A 177 3.40 10.52 -9.50
CA LYS A 177 2.59 9.88 -10.56
C LYS A 177 2.78 8.37 -10.68
N ASP A 178 3.69 7.77 -9.90
CA ASP A 178 4.00 6.35 -10.02
C ASP A 178 3.34 5.53 -8.91
N ASN A 179 2.63 4.50 -9.32
CA ASN A 179 2.07 3.53 -8.40
C ASN A 179 3.13 2.53 -7.91
N ALA A 180 2.96 2.08 -6.68
CA ALA A 180 3.75 1.01 -6.11
C ALA A 180 3.55 -0.29 -6.90
N LYS A 181 4.65 -1.04 -7.13
CA LYS A 181 4.63 -2.38 -7.70
C LYS A 181 5.08 -3.37 -6.63
N ILE A 182 4.31 -4.43 -6.44
CA ILE A 182 4.61 -5.49 -5.47
C ILE A 182 4.68 -6.83 -6.19
N ASN A 183 5.46 -7.74 -5.62
CA ASN A 183 5.49 -9.15 -6.00
C ASN A 183 5.02 -10.00 -4.82
N LEU A 184 4.02 -10.83 -5.05
CA LEU A 184 3.53 -11.81 -4.08
C LEU A 184 3.94 -13.20 -4.55
N SER A 185 4.75 -13.90 -3.77
CA SER A 185 5.23 -15.24 -4.11
C SER A 185 4.94 -16.23 -3.00
N PHE A 186 4.69 -17.48 -3.39
CA PHE A 186 4.38 -18.58 -2.48
C PHE A 186 4.91 -19.90 -3.01
N LYS A 187 5.61 -20.67 -2.16
CA LYS A 187 6.05 -22.02 -2.48
C LYS A 187 4.89 -22.99 -2.32
N LEU A 188 4.60 -23.75 -3.36
CA LEU A 188 3.59 -24.79 -3.30
C LEU A 188 4.18 -26.09 -2.71
N SER A 189 3.45 -26.72 -1.80
CA SER A 189 3.80 -28.05 -1.31
C SER A 189 3.66 -29.05 -2.47
N THR A 190 4.74 -29.65 -2.88
CA THR A 190 4.70 -30.82 -3.80
C THR A 190 4.28 -32.03 -2.98
N ASN A 191 2.98 -32.32 -2.92
CA ASN A 191 2.49 -33.64 -2.52
C ASN A 191 2.44 -34.55 -3.73
#